data_42be02640e4b25c3d1727046a2afe6ee
#
_entry.id   42be02640e4b25c3d1727046a2afe6ee
#
_cell.length_a   1.000
_cell.length_b   1.000
_cell.length_c   1.000
_cell.angle_alpha   90.00
_cell.angle_beta   90.00
_cell.angle_gamma   90.00
#
_symmetry.space_group_name_H-M   'P 1'
#
loop_
_entity.id
_entity.type
_entity.pdbx_description
1 polymer ?
#
loop_
_entity_poly.entity_id
_entity_poly.type
_entity_poly.pdbx_seq_one_letter_code
_entity_poly.pdbx_strand_id
1 'polypeptide(L)' 'KGLEEIDEIAYLQTIQHLLEKKKSLTNDTNQFVRKKKMVDYVVRKGFESDLVWEAVHNI' A
#
# COMPACT_ATOMS: atom_id res chain seq x y z
N LYS A 1 20.61 14.52 1.52
CA LYS A 1 20.17 13.75 2.60
C LYS A 1 19.77 12.36 2.17
N GLY A 2 20.77 11.51 2.14
CA GLY A 2 20.57 10.16 1.71
C GLY A 2 19.65 9.36 2.61
N LEU A 3 19.61 9.71 3.88
CA LEU A 3 18.76 8.99 4.82
C LEU A 3 17.29 9.15 4.47
N GLU A 4 16.90 10.33 4.00
CA GLU A 4 15.53 10.55 3.62
C GLU A 4 15.16 9.71 2.41
N GLU A 5 16.07 9.60 1.46
CA GLU A 5 15.82 8.76 0.28
C GLU A 5 15.70 7.30 0.65
N ILE A 6 16.56 6.85 1.54
CA ILE A 6 16.53 5.46 1.99
C ILE A 6 15.22 5.19 2.74
N ASP A 7 14.82 6.12 3.60
CA ASP A 7 13.57 5.97 4.34
C ASP A 7 12.38 5.91 3.38
N GLU A 8 12.41 6.72 2.34
CA GLU A 8 11.31 6.74 1.39
C GLU A 8 11.21 5.42 0.64
N ILE A 9 12.33 4.86 0.24
CA ILE A 9 12.33 3.57 -0.45
C ILE A 9 11.81 2.49 0.49
N ALA A 10 12.30 2.46 1.72
CA ALA A 10 11.84 1.48 2.69
C ALA A 10 10.34 1.64 2.98
N TYR A 11 9.89 2.89 3.02
CA TYR A 11 8.48 3.20 3.25
C TYR A 11 7.61 2.61 2.14
N LEU A 12 8.02 2.82 0.89
CA LEU A 12 7.26 2.29 -0.24
C LEU A 12 7.30 0.76 -0.28
N GLN A 13 8.43 0.18 0.04
CA GLN A 13 8.53 -1.27 0.10
C GLN A 13 7.62 -1.85 1.17
N THR A 14 7.53 -1.19 2.30
CA THR A 14 6.64 -1.62 3.37
C THR A 14 5.19 -1.55 2.91
N ILE A 15 4.82 -0.46 2.24
CA ILE A 15 3.47 -0.31 1.72
C ILE A 15 3.15 -1.45 0.75
N GLN A 16 4.05 -1.72 -0.18
CA GLN A 16 3.83 -2.78 -1.16
C GLN A 16 3.70 -4.14 -0.48
N HIS A 17 4.54 -4.39 0.51
CA HIS A 17 4.48 -5.66 1.23
C HIS A 17 3.12 -5.83 1.91
N LEU A 18 2.65 -4.78 2.57
CA LEU A 18 1.34 -4.82 3.23
C LEU A 18 0.21 -5.01 2.22
N LEU A 19 0.32 -4.33 1.09
CA LEU A 19 -0.70 -4.44 0.05
C LEU A 19 -0.77 -5.86 -0.50
N GLU A 20 0.38 -6.46 -0.78
CA GLU A 20 0.42 -7.82 -1.29
C GLU A 20 -0.17 -8.80 -0.29
N LYS A 21 0.17 -8.60 0.97
CA LYS A 21 -0.36 -9.47 2.01
C LYS A 21 -1.88 -9.37 2.09
N LYS A 22 -2.40 -8.16 2.07
CA LYS A 22 -3.84 -7.96 2.11
C LYS A 22 -4.52 -8.46 0.85
N LYS A 23 -3.86 -8.29 -0.29
CA LYS A 23 -4.39 -8.76 -1.56
C LYS A 23 -4.60 -10.27 -1.52
N SER A 24 -3.67 -10.99 -0.93
CA SER A 24 -3.78 -12.44 -0.80
C SER A 24 -4.95 -12.83 0.09
N LEU A 25 -5.27 -12.00 1.08
CA LEU A 25 -6.34 -12.30 2.03
C LEU A 25 -7.71 -11.83 1.55
N THR A 26 -7.75 -10.99 0.51
CA THR A 26 -8.99 -10.40 0.03
C THR A 26 -9.45 -11.10 -1.25
N ASN A 27 -10.66 -11.63 -1.23
CA ASN A 27 -11.21 -12.40 -2.34
C ASN A 27 -12.36 -11.71 -3.06
N ASP A 28 -12.39 -10.39 -3.04
CA ASP A 28 -13.45 -9.67 -3.73
C ASP A 28 -13.26 -9.77 -5.22
N THR A 29 -14.35 -9.98 -5.95
CA THR A 29 -14.32 -10.05 -7.41
C THR A 29 -14.12 -8.68 -8.03
N ASN A 30 -14.58 -7.63 -7.37
CA ASN A 30 -14.45 -6.27 -7.87
C ASN A 30 -13.07 -5.72 -7.51
N GLN A 31 -12.28 -5.41 -8.54
CA GLN A 31 -10.92 -4.91 -8.33
C GLN A 31 -10.90 -3.57 -7.59
N PHE A 32 -11.86 -2.71 -7.90
CA PHE A 32 -11.91 -1.40 -7.25
C PHE A 32 -12.15 -1.56 -5.74
N VAL A 33 -13.10 -2.41 -5.38
CA VAL A 33 -13.40 -2.65 -3.98
C VAL A 33 -12.19 -3.25 -3.27
N ARG A 34 -11.52 -4.19 -3.93
CA ARG A 34 -10.33 -4.82 -3.36
C ARG A 34 -9.23 -3.79 -3.12
N LYS A 35 -8.98 -2.94 -4.11
CA LYS A 35 -7.96 -1.90 -3.96
C LYS A 35 -8.30 -0.94 -2.83
N LYS A 36 -9.55 -0.56 -2.72
CA LYS A 36 -9.98 0.34 -1.67
C LYS A 36 -9.76 -0.27 -0.29
N LYS A 37 -10.08 -1.56 -0.15
CA LYS A 37 -9.87 -2.24 1.12
C LYS A 37 -8.39 -2.33 1.46
N MET A 38 -7.55 -2.57 0.46
CA MET A 38 -6.12 -2.62 0.66
C MET A 38 -5.59 -1.28 1.13
N VAL A 39 -6.03 -0.21 0.47
CA VAL A 39 -5.60 1.14 0.85
C VAL A 39 -6.03 1.45 2.27
N ASP A 40 -7.28 1.17 2.59
CA ASP A 40 -7.79 1.43 3.93
C ASP A 40 -6.98 0.68 4.99
N TYR A 41 -6.65 -0.56 4.70
CA TYR A 41 -5.85 -1.36 5.62
C TYR A 41 -4.49 -0.72 5.89
N VAL A 42 -3.81 -0.28 4.84
CA VAL A 42 -2.48 0.29 4.98
C VAL A 42 -2.54 1.68 5.62
N VAL A 43 -3.54 2.48 5.24
CA VAL A 43 -3.69 3.81 5.81
C VAL A 43 -3.89 3.72 7.32
N ARG A 44 -4.60 2.70 7.78
CA ARG A 44 -4.82 2.51 9.22
C ARG A 44 -3.53 2.22 9.97
N LYS A 45 -2.51 1.77 9.24
CA LYS A 45 -1.20 1.54 9.85
C LYS A 45 -0.43 2.85 10.06
N GLY A 46 -0.93 3.97 9.53
CA GLY A 46 -0.29 5.26 9.69
C GLY A 46 0.36 5.79 8.44
N PHE A 47 0.07 5.21 7.29
CA PHE A 47 0.64 5.65 6.02
C PHE A 47 -0.29 6.66 5.36
N GLU A 48 0.29 7.51 4.49
CA GLU A 48 -0.49 8.50 3.78
C GLU A 48 -1.28 7.85 2.64
N SER A 49 -2.55 8.24 2.52
CA SER A 49 -3.41 7.62 1.52
C SER A 49 -2.91 7.87 0.10
N ASP A 50 -2.39 9.06 -0.18
CA ASP A 50 -1.89 9.38 -1.51
C ASP A 50 -0.80 8.41 -1.94
N LEU A 51 0.15 8.16 -1.05
CA LEU A 51 1.24 7.26 -1.33
C LEU A 51 0.76 5.82 -1.47
N VAL A 52 -0.21 5.46 -0.64
CA VAL A 52 -0.75 4.10 -0.70
C VAL A 52 -1.49 3.87 -2.02
N TRP A 53 -2.29 4.84 -2.46
CA TRP A 53 -2.98 4.72 -3.73
C TRP A 53 -2.00 4.61 -4.89
N GLU A 54 -0.92 5.39 -4.84
CA GLU A 54 0.10 5.31 -5.86
C GLU A 54 0.74 3.93 -5.91
N ALA A 55 1.02 3.36 -4.74
CA ALA A 55 1.57 2.02 -4.68
C ALA A 55 0.60 0.98 -5.24
N VAL A 56 -0.68 1.15 -4.94
CA VAL A 56 -1.71 0.24 -5.44
C VAL A 56 -1.78 0.29 -6.96
N HIS A 57 -1.65 1.48 -7.53
CA HIS A 57 -1.70 1.61 -8.99
C HIS A 57 -0.52 0.92 -9.67
N ASN A 58 0.59 0.72 -8.94
CA ASN A 58 1.78 0.10 -9.49
C ASN A 58 1.79 -1.42 -9.33
N ILE A 59 0.80 -1.95 -8.69
CA ILE A 59 0.71 -3.41 -8.48
C ILE A 59 0.08 -4.12 -9.67
#